data_2f732c032b69980875d924db235fe8d7
#
_entry.id   2f732c032b69980875d924db235fe8d7
#
_cell.length_a   1.000
_cell.length_b   1.000
_cell.length_c   1.000
_cell.angle_alpha   90.00
_cell.angle_beta   90.00
_cell.angle_gamma   90.00
#
_symmetry.space_group_name_H-M   'P 1'
#
loop_
_entity.id
_entity.type
_entity.pdbx_description
1 polymer ?
#
loop_
_entity_poly.entity_id
_entity_poly.type
_entity_poly.pdbx_seq_one_letter_code
_entity_poly.pdbx_strand_id
1 'polypeptide(L)'
;MSEMLEKARKYEDEQGKQIKAEDRPAFHVSPYVGWMNDPNGFSYYQGEYHLFYQYNPYDTHWDSMHWGHVVSKDLLHWEYLPAALAPDEDYDKIGCFSGSAIELDDGRQLLMYTAVDHETLEDGSKRDIQTQAVAVGDGRDYVKYEKNPVLTEKDLPEGASKVDFRDPKIWKGKDGNFYCVIGSRPADGSGQILLYRSANGFDWEFVSILAENKKRFGKMWECPDFFELDGKHILLTSPQDMLPEGLEYHTGNGTLCIIGEMDKDTYTLKEQFNQSVDYGIDFYAMQTVEAPDGRRIMIGWMQNWDTLAHRCNDSKWFAQMSLPRELSVKNGRLYQTPIKELDALRKNRVEYNDVVIDNDTITLDRVEGRTIDMELVIRPEDKENVYKKFALRFAQNEKFHTELSFRPYESVLKIDRKFSGTERALVHQRRCLVNGDANELKLRVILDRFSAEVFINDGGQVMSAVMFTEQEANGISFFADGAAKIDVVKYDLV
;
A
#
# COMPACT_ATOMS: atom_id res chain seq x y z
N MET A 1 6.44 7.44 29.70
CA MET A 1 5.70 8.03 28.56
C MET A 1 6.07 9.51 28.51
N SER A 2 6.40 10.04 27.34
CA SER A 2 6.73 11.45 27.16
C SER A 2 5.47 12.32 27.15
N GLU A 3 5.63 13.63 27.42
CA GLU A 3 4.52 14.59 27.35
C GLU A 3 3.91 14.68 25.95
N MET A 4 4.74 14.52 24.89
CA MET A 4 4.25 14.54 23.49
C MET A 4 3.39 13.32 23.17
N LEU A 5 3.82 12.13 23.56
CA LEU A 5 3.04 10.91 23.38
C LEU A 5 1.73 10.94 24.18
N GLU A 6 1.77 11.41 25.43
CA GLU A 6 0.58 11.59 26.25
C GLU A 6 -0.42 12.58 25.64
N LYS A 7 0.08 13.70 25.11
CA LYS A 7 -0.73 14.70 24.40
C LYS A 7 -1.38 14.11 23.16
N ALA A 8 -0.64 13.35 22.34
CA ALA A 8 -1.16 12.70 21.15
C ALA A 8 -2.29 11.71 21.50
N ARG A 9 -2.04 10.81 22.46
CA ARG A 9 -3.02 9.82 22.94
C ARG A 9 -4.30 10.47 23.49
N LYS A 10 -4.16 11.55 24.23
CA LYS A 10 -5.31 12.30 24.75
C LYS A 10 -6.12 12.93 23.61
N TYR A 11 -5.44 13.58 22.66
CA TYR A 11 -6.09 14.23 21.53
C TYR A 11 -6.85 13.22 20.65
N GLU A 12 -6.21 12.12 20.27
CA GLU A 12 -6.84 11.10 19.45
C GLU A 12 -8.04 10.45 20.14
N ASP A 13 -7.96 10.19 21.45
CA ASP A 13 -9.08 9.65 22.23
C ASP A 13 -10.28 10.63 22.26
N GLU A 14 -10.03 11.92 22.46
CA GLU A 14 -11.06 12.94 22.49
C GLU A 14 -11.71 13.19 21.11
N GLN A 15 -10.92 13.23 20.03
CA GLN A 15 -11.40 13.59 18.69
C GLN A 15 -11.86 12.37 17.89
N GLY A 16 -11.17 11.24 18.00
CA GLY A 16 -11.50 10.02 17.25
C GLY A 16 -12.86 9.45 17.61
N LYS A 17 -13.28 9.54 18.87
CA LYS A 17 -14.61 9.14 19.35
C LYS A 17 -15.77 9.94 18.72
N GLN A 18 -15.48 11.11 18.16
CA GLN A 18 -16.49 11.94 17.52
C GLN A 18 -16.78 11.51 16.07
N ILE A 19 -15.92 10.69 15.47
CA ILE A 19 -16.07 10.20 14.10
C ILE A 19 -16.96 8.96 14.13
N LYS A 20 -18.08 9.04 13.44
CA LYS A 20 -19.04 7.94 13.39
C LYS A 20 -18.51 6.78 12.54
N ALA A 21 -18.95 5.56 12.84
CA ALA A 21 -18.57 4.37 12.10
C ALA A 21 -18.95 4.42 10.60
N GLU A 22 -20.08 5.07 10.27
CA GLU A 22 -20.53 5.28 8.90
C GLU A 22 -19.63 6.23 8.09
N ASP A 23 -18.90 7.13 8.78
CA ASP A 23 -17.97 8.08 8.15
C ASP A 23 -16.57 7.48 7.95
N ARG A 24 -16.36 6.19 8.27
CA ARG A 24 -15.13 5.41 8.06
C ARG A 24 -15.32 4.36 6.99
N PRO A 25 -14.23 3.81 6.41
CA PRO A 25 -14.30 2.58 5.64
C PRO A 25 -14.96 1.46 6.45
N ALA A 26 -15.61 0.50 5.79
CA ALA A 26 -16.28 -0.59 6.45
C ALA A 26 -15.30 -1.67 6.97
N PHE A 27 -14.24 -1.93 6.19
CA PHE A 27 -13.24 -2.96 6.49
C PHE A 27 -11.78 -2.56 6.14
N HIS A 28 -11.55 -1.38 5.55
CA HIS A 28 -10.20 -0.83 5.39
C HIS A 28 -9.78 -0.04 6.64
N VAL A 29 -8.48 -0.04 6.93
CA VAL A 29 -7.93 0.77 8.02
C VAL A 29 -7.86 2.23 7.58
N SER A 30 -8.43 3.14 8.39
CA SER A 30 -8.21 4.58 8.33
C SER A 30 -7.52 5.05 9.61
N PRO A 31 -6.95 6.26 9.70
CA PRO A 31 -6.45 6.74 10.98
C PRO A 31 -7.61 6.93 11.97
N TYR A 32 -7.32 6.82 13.26
CA TYR A 32 -8.36 7.07 14.27
C TYR A 32 -8.88 8.52 14.20
N VAL A 33 -8.00 9.47 13.92
CA VAL A 33 -8.29 10.88 13.58
C VAL A 33 -7.08 11.43 12.82
N GLY A 34 -7.23 12.50 12.07
CA GLY A 34 -6.11 13.19 11.42
C GLY A 34 -5.57 12.50 10.17
N TRP A 35 -4.27 12.52 10.00
CA TRP A 35 -3.56 12.06 8.80
C TRP A 35 -2.98 10.65 8.96
N MET A 36 -2.99 9.90 7.87
CA MET A 36 -2.27 8.63 7.72
C MET A 36 -1.53 8.58 6.38
N ASN A 37 -0.30 8.07 6.37
CA ASN A 37 0.37 7.61 5.16
C ASN A 37 0.92 6.19 5.35
N ASP A 38 2.19 5.93 5.14
CA ASP A 38 2.80 4.61 5.03
C ASP A 38 2.40 3.61 6.12
N PRO A 39 2.05 2.36 5.77
CA PRO A 39 1.99 1.27 6.74
C PRO A 39 3.38 1.02 7.33
N ASN A 40 3.46 0.85 8.64
CA ASN A 40 4.68 0.60 9.39
C ASN A 40 4.51 -0.63 10.26
N GLY A 41 5.60 -1.28 10.59
CA GLY A 41 5.62 -2.33 11.60
C GLY A 41 4.59 -3.45 11.37
N PHE A 42 4.19 -3.70 10.11
CA PHE A 42 3.21 -4.75 9.82
C PHE A 42 3.82 -6.10 10.18
N SER A 43 3.30 -6.71 11.24
CA SER A 43 3.88 -7.88 11.91
C SER A 43 2.81 -8.74 12.56
N TYR A 44 3.16 -10.01 12.83
CA TYR A 44 2.34 -10.89 13.67
C TYR A 44 3.06 -11.08 15.00
N TYR A 45 2.40 -10.76 16.10
CA TYR A 45 2.99 -10.79 17.43
C TYR A 45 1.94 -11.15 18.48
N GLN A 46 2.26 -12.09 19.37
CA GLN A 46 1.38 -12.57 20.45
C GLN A 46 -0.05 -12.94 20.01
N GLY A 47 -0.21 -13.52 18.83
CA GLY A 47 -1.50 -14.00 18.34
C GLY A 47 -2.36 -12.97 17.61
N GLU A 48 -1.82 -11.79 17.34
CA GLU A 48 -2.49 -10.70 16.63
C GLU A 48 -1.59 -10.13 15.51
N TYR A 49 -2.21 -9.65 14.43
CA TYR A 49 -1.56 -8.79 13.46
C TYR A 49 -1.49 -7.38 14.03
N HIS A 50 -0.31 -6.80 14.01
CA HIS A 50 -0.06 -5.41 14.36
C HIS A 50 0.20 -4.62 13.09
N LEU A 51 -0.47 -3.51 12.93
CA LEU A 51 -0.23 -2.54 11.87
C LEU A 51 -0.06 -1.17 12.51
N PHE A 52 1.12 -0.61 12.34
CA PHE A 52 1.39 0.78 12.65
C PHE A 52 1.30 1.60 11.36
N TYR A 53 1.25 2.90 11.48
CA TYR A 53 1.22 3.80 10.33
C TYR A 53 1.78 5.16 10.67
N GLN A 54 2.32 5.83 9.67
CA GLN A 54 2.69 7.23 9.76
C GLN A 54 1.46 8.06 10.12
N TYR A 55 1.55 8.88 11.16
CA TYR A 55 0.39 9.46 11.80
C TYR A 55 0.60 10.89 12.27
N ASN A 56 -0.25 11.81 11.82
CA ASN A 56 -0.44 13.10 12.48
C ASN A 56 -1.83 13.13 13.11
N PRO A 57 -1.97 13.03 14.43
CA PRO A 57 -3.28 13.02 15.07
C PRO A 57 -4.00 14.38 15.01
N TYR A 58 -3.26 15.49 14.84
CA TYR A 58 -3.77 16.84 15.07
C TYR A 58 -4.42 17.48 13.84
N ASP A 59 -4.06 17.04 12.63
CA ASP A 59 -4.54 17.60 11.37
C ASP A 59 -4.66 16.51 10.31
N THR A 60 -5.45 16.77 9.26
CA THR A 60 -5.59 15.91 8.07
C THR A 60 -4.49 16.18 7.03
N HIS A 61 -3.42 16.87 7.40
CA HIS A 61 -2.23 17.13 6.58
C HIS A 61 -0.99 16.49 7.19
N TRP A 62 -0.02 16.22 6.33
CA TRP A 62 1.27 15.69 6.74
C TRP A 62 2.01 16.72 7.61
N ASP A 63 2.34 16.37 8.82
CA ASP A 63 3.15 17.14 9.78
C ASP A 63 3.47 16.25 11.00
N SER A 64 4.47 16.58 11.80
CA SER A 64 4.77 16.01 13.12
C SER A 64 4.50 14.50 13.24
N MET A 65 5.24 13.69 12.45
CA MET A 65 4.97 12.26 12.30
C MET A 65 5.15 11.47 13.60
N HIS A 66 4.04 10.89 14.03
CA HIS A 66 3.92 9.87 15.06
C HIS A 66 3.75 8.49 14.40
N TRP A 67 3.64 7.44 15.19
CA TRP A 67 3.12 6.15 14.76
C TRP A 67 1.77 5.89 15.41
N GLY A 68 0.71 5.82 14.58
CA GLY A 68 -0.58 5.25 14.98
C GLY A 68 -0.50 3.74 15.03
N HIS A 69 -1.47 3.07 15.67
CA HIS A 69 -1.43 1.63 15.92
C HIS A 69 -2.82 1.00 15.86
N VAL A 70 -2.94 -0.09 15.14
CA VAL A 70 -4.13 -0.96 15.13
C VAL A 70 -3.71 -2.42 15.21
N VAL A 71 -4.59 -3.27 15.76
CA VAL A 71 -4.40 -4.71 15.83
C VAL A 71 -5.59 -5.46 15.27
N SER A 72 -5.36 -6.67 14.76
CA SER A 72 -6.41 -7.55 14.26
C SER A 72 -6.06 -9.02 14.45
N LYS A 73 -7.07 -9.87 14.63
CA LYS A 73 -6.91 -11.34 14.64
C LYS A 73 -7.15 -11.97 13.26
N ASP A 74 -7.78 -11.24 12.37
CA ASP A 74 -8.26 -11.76 11.08
C ASP A 74 -7.98 -10.84 9.87
N LEU A 75 -7.22 -9.76 10.07
CA LEU A 75 -6.88 -8.78 9.04
C LEU A 75 -8.05 -7.94 8.49
N LEU A 76 -9.25 -8.10 9.01
CA LEU A 76 -10.46 -7.39 8.59
C LEU A 76 -11.07 -6.55 9.71
N HIS A 77 -11.11 -7.10 10.93
CA HIS A 77 -11.62 -6.40 12.10
C HIS A 77 -10.45 -5.82 12.89
N TRP A 78 -10.27 -4.51 12.75
CA TRP A 78 -9.15 -3.79 13.36
C TRP A 78 -9.60 -3.02 14.61
N GLU A 79 -8.85 -3.19 15.69
CA GLU A 79 -8.99 -2.45 16.92
C GLU A 79 -7.94 -1.34 16.98
N TYR A 80 -8.37 -0.10 17.23
CA TYR A 80 -7.46 1.02 17.43
C TYR A 80 -6.81 0.95 18.81
N LEU A 81 -5.50 1.04 18.83
CA LEU A 81 -4.70 1.21 20.04
C LEU A 81 -4.17 2.64 20.12
N PRO A 82 -3.77 3.11 21.31
CA PRO A 82 -3.15 4.41 21.45
C PRO A 82 -1.86 4.53 20.62
N ALA A 83 -1.55 5.72 20.13
CA ALA A 83 -0.34 6.00 19.36
C ALA A 83 0.90 5.38 20.04
N ALA A 84 1.73 4.71 19.23
CA ALA A 84 2.88 3.95 19.74
C ALA A 84 4.12 4.80 19.95
N LEU A 85 4.39 5.75 19.03
CA LEU A 85 5.56 6.62 19.05
C LEU A 85 5.17 8.08 18.82
N ALA A 86 5.91 8.99 19.44
CA ALA A 86 5.87 10.43 19.18
C ALA A 86 7.29 10.95 18.92
N PRO A 87 7.47 12.07 18.19
CA PRO A 87 8.78 12.70 17.95
C PRO A 87 9.25 13.51 19.16
N ASP A 88 9.70 12.82 20.21
CA ASP A 88 9.94 13.34 21.54
C ASP A 88 11.39 13.27 22.02
N GLU A 89 12.31 12.89 21.10
CA GLU A 89 13.74 12.82 21.38
C GLU A 89 14.54 13.79 20.48
N ASP A 90 15.75 14.12 20.90
CA ASP A 90 16.60 15.07 20.17
C ASP A 90 16.94 14.63 18.74
N TYR A 91 16.92 13.33 18.47
CA TYR A 91 17.24 12.75 17.17
C TYR A 91 16.01 12.56 16.25
N ASP A 92 14.79 12.79 16.74
CA ASP A 92 13.56 12.59 15.95
C ASP A 92 12.57 13.76 16.03
N LYS A 93 13.03 14.97 16.31
CA LYS A 93 12.17 16.17 16.50
C LYS A 93 11.24 16.48 15.33
N ILE A 94 11.61 16.09 14.11
CA ILE A 94 10.80 16.30 12.91
C ILE A 94 9.79 15.19 12.76
N GLY A 95 10.15 13.96 13.13
CA GLY A 95 9.22 12.84 13.04
C GLY A 95 9.85 11.48 13.29
N CYS A 96 9.00 10.57 13.75
CA CYS A 96 9.21 9.13 13.68
C CYS A 96 8.73 8.67 12.30
N PHE A 97 9.64 8.61 11.29
CA PHE A 97 9.28 8.22 9.93
C PHE A 97 9.16 6.71 9.79
N SER A 98 8.96 6.24 8.56
CA SER A 98 8.61 4.85 8.29
C SER A 98 9.64 3.84 8.78
N GLY A 99 9.14 2.64 9.03
CA GLY A 99 9.93 1.54 9.53
C GLY A 99 9.11 0.25 9.74
N SER A 100 9.66 -0.70 10.47
CA SER A 100 9.10 -2.03 10.62
C SER A 100 9.15 -2.56 12.06
N ALA A 101 8.58 -3.74 12.29
CA ALA A 101 8.55 -4.38 13.59
C ALA A 101 8.95 -5.86 13.50
N ILE A 102 9.54 -6.40 14.57
CA ILE A 102 9.87 -7.80 14.70
C ILE A 102 9.85 -8.24 16.17
N GLU A 103 9.60 -9.53 16.40
CA GLU A 103 9.79 -10.15 17.72
C GLU A 103 11.26 -10.48 17.96
N LEU A 104 11.79 -10.06 19.11
CA LEU A 104 13.12 -10.39 19.61
C LEU A 104 13.15 -11.79 20.24
N ASP A 105 14.35 -12.35 20.45
CA ASP A 105 14.53 -13.65 21.07
C ASP A 105 14.05 -13.73 22.53
N ASP A 106 13.92 -12.61 23.22
CA ASP A 106 13.37 -12.51 24.57
C ASP A 106 11.84 -12.33 24.60
N GLY A 107 11.18 -12.38 23.44
CA GLY A 107 9.73 -12.29 23.30
C GLY A 107 9.17 -10.88 23.31
N ARG A 108 10.00 -9.83 23.37
CA ARG A 108 9.56 -8.44 23.21
C ARG A 108 9.43 -8.08 21.73
N GLN A 109 8.59 -7.12 21.43
CA GLN A 109 8.48 -6.55 20.08
C GLN A 109 9.42 -5.36 19.95
N LEU A 110 10.25 -5.37 18.91
CA LEU A 110 11.10 -4.25 18.51
C LEU A 110 10.48 -3.53 17.34
N LEU A 111 10.34 -2.22 17.45
CA LEU A 111 10.04 -1.30 16.37
C LEU A 111 11.35 -0.66 15.92
N MET A 112 11.66 -0.69 14.62
CA MET A 112 12.78 0.05 14.05
C MET A 112 12.22 1.08 13.06
N TYR A 113 12.59 2.35 13.24
CA TYR A 113 12.03 3.46 12.49
C TYR A 113 13.10 4.46 12.07
N THR A 114 12.80 5.25 11.08
CA THR A 114 13.67 6.37 10.68
C THR A 114 13.38 7.57 11.56
N ALA A 115 14.36 7.95 12.33
CA ALA A 115 14.34 9.16 13.15
C ALA A 115 14.86 10.35 12.33
N VAL A 116 14.10 11.43 12.28
CA VAL A 116 14.44 12.61 11.47
C VAL A 116 14.56 13.86 12.32
N ASP A 117 15.68 14.56 12.14
CA ASP A 117 15.94 15.90 12.66
C ASP A 117 16.58 16.77 11.58
N HIS A 118 16.84 18.03 11.85
CA HIS A 118 17.52 18.98 10.98
C HIS A 118 18.88 19.38 11.51
N GLU A 119 19.87 19.40 10.63
CA GLU A 119 21.14 20.08 10.84
C GLU A 119 21.10 21.46 10.19
N THR A 120 21.56 22.48 10.91
CA THR A 120 21.74 23.81 10.33
C THR A 120 23.15 23.92 9.79
N LEU A 121 23.28 24.14 8.48
CA LEU A 121 24.56 24.30 7.78
C LEU A 121 25.16 25.71 8.02
N GLU A 122 26.45 25.89 7.65
CA GLU A 122 27.18 27.16 7.83
C GLU A 122 26.52 28.35 7.12
N ASP A 123 25.81 28.10 6.01
CA ASP A 123 25.10 29.12 5.24
C ASP A 123 23.68 29.43 5.81
N GLY A 124 23.30 28.80 6.93
CA GLY A 124 21.99 28.93 7.57
C GLY A 124 20.89 28.11 6.96
N SER A 125 21.14 27.36 5.90
CA SER A 125 20.18 26.40 5.35
C SER A 125 20.01 25.18 6.29
N LYS A 126 18.87 24.48 6.18
CA LYS A 126 18.63 23.26 6.92
C LYS A 126 18.78 22.05 6.02
N ARG A 127 19.35 20.99 6.55
CA ARG A 127 19.47 19.69 5.92
C ARG A 127 18.85 18.63 6.84
N ASP A 128 18.07 17.71 6.27
CA ASP A 128 17.56 16.57 7.01
C ASP A 128 18.70 15.64 7.42
N ILE A 129 18.62 15.15 8.64
CA ILE A 129 19.43 14.04 9.14
C ILE A 129 18.49 12.87 9.35
N GLN A 130 18.74 11.78 8.64
CA GLN A 130 17.99 10.54 8.75
C GLN A 130 18.87 9.45 9.38
N THR A 131 18.42 8.95 10.52
CA THR A 131 19.07 7.89 11.28
C THR A 131 18.06 6.79 11.60
N GLN A 132 18.54 5.59 11.97
CA GLN A 132 17.60 4.55 12.40
C GLN A 132 17.60 4.44 13.90
N ALA A 133 16.42 4.44 14.49
CA ALA A 133 16.20 4.31 15.91
C ALA A 133 15.28 3.10 16.20
N VAL A 134 15.36 2.60 17.43
CA VAL A 134 14.54 1.47 17.87
C VAL A 134 13.77 1.78 19.13
N ALA A 135 12.60 1.19 19.25
CA ALA A 135 11.80 1.15 20.47
C ALA A 135 11.40 -0.30 20.78
N VAL A 136 11.32 -0.66 22.04
CA VAL A 136 11.02 -2.02 22.46
C VAL A 136 9.80 -2.02 23.37
N GLY A 137 8.89 -2.96 23.16
CA GLY A 137 7.65 -3.03 23.92
C GLY A 137 7.03 -4.41 23.98
N ASP A 138 5.79 -4.45 24.44
CA ASP A 138 5.00 -5.66 24.67
C ASP A 138 3.81 -5.80 23.71
N GLY A 139 3.79 -5.03 22.62
CA GLY A 139 2.67 -4.98 21.69
C GLY A 139 1.62 -3.93 22.03
N ARG A 140 1.78 -3.19 23.13
CA ARG A 140 0.87 -2.11 23.56
C ARG A 140 1.62 -0.82 23.86
N ASP A 141 2.66 -0.89 24.69
CA ASP A 141 3.51 0.24 25.04
C ASP A 141 4.96 -0.01 24.64
N TYR A 142 5.63 1.07 24.19
CA TYR A 142 7.00 1.00 23.69
C TYR A 142 7.87 2.04 24.38
N VAL A 143 9.14 1.67 24.60
CA VAL A 143 10.16 2.54 25.17
C VAL A 143 11.30 2.64 24.17
N LYS A 144 11.67 3.85 23.78
CA LYS A 144 12.82 4.13 22.91
C LYS A 144 14.11 3.69 23.58
N TYR A 145 15.00 3.09 22.81
CA TYR A 145 16.26 2.55 23.32
C TYR A 145 17.20 3.68 23.74
N GLU A 146 17.82 3.54 24.92
CA GLU A 146 18.65 4.60 25.51
C GLU A 146 19.91 4.97 24.69
N LYS A 147 20.36 4.06 23.78
CA LYS A 147 21.53 4.27 22.91
C LYS A 147 21.17 4.58 21.47
N ASN A 148 19.91 5.02 21.24
CA ASN A 148 19.53 5.51 19.91
C ASN A 148 20.34 6.75 19.50
N PRO A 149 20.54 6.96 18.19
CA PRO A 149 20.19 6.09 17.07
C PRO A 149 21.14 4.89 16.94
N VAL A 150 20.63 3.74 16.43
CA VAL A 150 21.39 2.50 16.24
C VAL A 150 22.12 2.42 14.88
N LEU A 151 21.71 3.22 13.90
CA LEU A 151 22.40 3.43 12.62
C LEU A 151 22.41 4.92 12.29
N THR A 152 23.55 5.40 11.85
CA THR A 152 23.81 6.81 11.57
C THR A 152 24.54 6.97 10.23
N GLU A 153 24.88 8.21 9.86
CA GLU A 153 25.69 8.48 8.67
C GLU A 153 27.07 7.78 8.68
N LYS A 154 27.57 7.36 9.85
CA LYS A 154 28.86 6.66 9.99
C LYS A 154 28.81 5.21 9.52
N ASP A 155 27.60 4.66 9.45
CA ASP A 155 27.34 3.28 9.08
C ASP A 155 27.01 3.16 7.58
N LEU A 156 26.99 4.28 6.85
CA LEU A 156 26.74 4.32 5.42
C LEU A 156 27.99 3.87 4.62
N PRO A 157 27.80 3.13 3.51
CA PRO A 157 28.89 2.87 2.59
C PRO A 157 29.40 4.16 1.91
N GLU A 158 30.64 4.11 1.44
CA GLU A 158 31.26 5.26 0.75
C GLU A 158 30.39 5.71 -0.44
N GLY A 159 30.16 7.03 -0.54
CA GLY A 159 29.37 7.64 -1.61
C GLY A 159 27.87 7.61 -1.43
N ALA A 160 27.33 7.02 -0.36
CA ALA A 160 25.90 7.07 -0.07
C ALA A 160 25.45 8.46 0.42
N SER A 161 24.21 8.82 0.15
CA SER A 161 23.59 10.06 0.60
C SER A 161 23.41 10.07 2.12
N LYS A 162 23.78 11.19 2.75
CA LYS A 162 23.54 11.41 4.18
C LYS A 162 22.11 11.88 4.51
N VAL A 163 21.34 12.26 3.48
CA VAL A 163 19.99 12.81 3.60
C VAL A 163 18.93 11.78 3.25
N ASP A 164 19.29 10.74 2.50
CA ASP A 164 18.40 9.69 2.07
C ASP A 164 18.87 8.36 2.66
N PHE A 165 18.42 8.06 3.85
CA PHE A 165 18.75 6.85 4.60
C PHE A 165 17.57 6.49 5.49
N ARG A 166 16.54 5.83 4.91
CA ARG A 166 15.24 5.65 5.58
C ARG A 166 14.53 4.36 5.26
N ASP A 167 13.46 4.13 6.00
CA ASP A 167 12.45 3.07 5.83
C ASP A 167 13.03 1.67 6.09
N PRO A 168 13.55 1.39 7.30
CA PRO A 168 14.14 0.11 7.63
C PRO A 168 13.08 -1.00 7.65
N LYS A 169 13.33 -2.10 6.90
CA LYS A 169 12.56 -3.34 6.98
C LYS A 169 13.41 -4.46 7.53
N ILE A 170 13.05 -4.92 8.72
CA ILE A 170 13.78 -5.92 9.48
C ILE A 170 13.12 -7.31 9.36
N TRP A 171 13.92 -8.36 9.28
CA TRP A 171 13.46 -9.75 9.38
C TRP A 171 14.51 -10.61 10.09
N LYS A 172 14.11 -11.79 10.55
CA LYS A 172 15.01 -12.77 11.14
C LYS A 172 15.42 -13.81 10.09
N GLY A 173 16.71 -13.96 9.87
CA GLY A 173 17.26 -14.94 8.95
C GLY A 173 17.21 -16.36 9.51
N LYS A 174 17.30 -17.36 8.62
CA LYS A 174 17.37 -18.79 9.00
C LYS A 174 18.61 -19.14 9.81
N ASP A 175 19.64 -18.29 9.77
CA ASP A 175 20.88 -18.39 10.55
C ASP A 175 20.76 -17.80 11.97
N GLY A 176 19.59 -17.27 12.32
CA GLY A 176 19.30 -16.68 13.62
C GLY A 176 19.66 -15.19 13.74
N ASN A 177 20.38 -14.62 12.76
CA ASN A 177 20.65 -13.18 12.74
C ASN A 177 19.44 -12.37 12.29
N PHE A 178 19.40 -11.12 12.70
CA PHE A 178 18.50 -10.13 12.16
C PHE A 178 19.14 -9.47 10.93
N TYR A 179 18.34 -9.24 9.92
CA TYR A 179 18.69 -8.51 8.71
C TYR A 179 17.78 -7.31 8.54
N CYS A 180 18.29 -6.27 7.90
CA CYS A 180 17.52 -5.05 7.63
C CYS A 180 17.87 -4.49 6.26
N VAL A 181 16.87 -4.23 5.43
CA VAL A 181 17.03 -3.42 4.22
C VAL A 181 16.60 -2.00 4.48
N ILE A 182 17.34 -1.03 3.93
CA ILE A 182 17.10 0.40 4.10
C ILE A 182 17.24 1.09 2.76
N GLY A 183 16.31 1.99 2.44
CA GLY A 183 16.38 2.85 1.26
C GLY A 183 17.48 3.89 1.37
N SER A 184 18.22 4.08 0.28
CA SER A 184 19.29 5.07 0.19
C SER A 184 19.49 5.57 -1.25
N ARG A 185 20.37 6.53 -1.43
CA ARG A 185 20.84 6.98 -2.75
C ARG A 185 22.35 7.10 -2.78
N PRO A 186 23.04 6.71 -3.85
CA PRO A 186 24.40 7.12 -4.13
C PRO A 186 24.49 8.57 -4.64
N ALA A 187 25.71 9.06 -4.84
CA ALA A 187 25.99 10.44 -5.29
C ALA A 187 25.38 10.79 -6.66
N ASP A 188 25.09 9.78 -7.51
CA ASP A 188 24.47 9.98 -8.83
C ASP A 188 22.96 10.24 -8.77
N GLY A 189 22.36 10.16 -7.57
CA GLY A 189 20.95 10.44 -7.29
C GLY A 189 19.98 9.32 -7.63
N SER A 190 20.46 8.14 -8.06
CA SER A 190 19.62 6.95 -8.28
C SER A 190 19.37 6.21 -6.97
N GLY A 191 18.21 5.51 -6.85
CA GLY A 191 17.91 4.72 -5.65
C GLY A 191 18.80 3.50 -5.49
N GLN A 192 19.05 3.11 -4.25
CA GLN A 192 19.69 1.84 -3.89
C GLN A 192 19.10 1.31 -2.58
N ILE A 193 19.26 0.01 -2.36
CA ILE A 193 18.84 -0.66 -1.13
C ILE A 193 20.09 -1.20 -0.43
N LEU A 194 20.30 -0.73 0.79
CA LEU A 194 21.40 -1.18 1.65
C LEU A 194 20.92 -2.36 2.50
N LEU A 195 21.78 -3.33 2.71
CA LEU A 195 21.55 -4.49 3.58
C LEU A 195 22.47 -4.41 4.80
N TYR A 196 21.87 -4.55 5.96
CA TYR A 196 22.54 -4.60 7.26
C TYR A 196 22.21 -5.94 7.96
N ARG A 197 23.08 -6.35 8.88
CA ARG A 197 22.93 -7.55 9.72
C ARG A 197 23.20 -7.22 11.18
N SER A 198 22.50 -7.90 12.09
CA SER A 198 22.67 -7.78 13.54
C SER A 198 22.46 -9.13 14.23
N ALA A 199 23.21 -9.41 15.28
CA ALA A 199 22.99 -10.59 16.11
C ALA A 199 21.88 -10.39 17.17
N ASN A 200 21.52 -9.13 17.48
CA ASN A 200 20.65 -8.82 18.60
C ASN A 200 19.55 -7.78 18.31
N GLY A 201 19.53 -7.22 17.08
CA GLY A 201 18.58 -6.18 16.67
C GLY A 201 18.96 -4.75 17.07
N PHE A 202 20.10 -4.55 17.73
CA PHE A 202 20.58 -3.25 18.23
C PHE A 202 21.92 -2.84 17.64
N ASP A 203 22.86 -3.77 17.51
CA ASP A 203 24.19 -3.53 16.95
C ASP A 203 24.21 -4.02 15.49
N TRP A 204 24.33 -3.12 14.55
CA TRP A 204 24.21 -3.38 13.12
C TRP A 204 25.52 -3.23 12.39
N GLU A 205 25.77 -4.11 11.42
CA GLU A 205 26.89 -4.02 10.49
C GLU A 205 26.41 -3.98 9.04
N PHE A 206 27.06 -3.16 8.22
CA PHE A 206 26.80 -3.11 6.78
C PHE A 206 27.25 -4.42 6.12
N VAL A 207 26.39 -4.98 5.27
CA VAL A 207 26.68 -6.23 4.54
C VAL A 207 26.95 -5.95 3.06
N SER A 208 26.01 -5.28 2.38
CA SER A 208 26.12 -5.05 0.93
C SER A 208 25.15 -3.95 0.46
N ILE A 209 25.32 -3.52 -0.78
CA ILE A 209 24.27 -2.88 -1.55
C ILE A 209 23.47 -4.00 -2.22
N LEU A 210 22.29 -4.33 -1.67
CA LEU A 210 21.46 -5.42 -2.13
C LEU A 210 20.97 -5.21 -3.57
N ALA A 211 20.55 -4.01 -3.90
CA ALA A 211 20.06 -3.64 -5.22
C ALA A 211 20.33 -2.17 -5.55
N GLU A 212 20.56 -1.90 -6.83
CA GLU A 212 20.83 -0.56 -7.37
C GLU A 212 19.90 -0.25 -8.53
N ASN A 213 19.34 0.95 -8.54
CA ASN A 213 18.46 1.45 -9.59
C ASN A 213 19.16 1.65 -10.94
N LYS A 214 20.40 2.15 -10.94
CA LYS A 214 21.16 2.48 -12.15
C LYS A 214 20.37 3.38 -13.12
N LYS A 215 19.59 4.33 -12.58
CA LYS A 215 18.77 5.32 -13.30
C LYS A 215 17.62 4.73 -14.15
N ARG A 216 17.14 3.53 -13.80
CA ARG A 216 16.02 2.88 -14.52
C ARG A 216 14.66 3.27 -13.94
N PHE A 217 14.52 3.27 -12.62
CA PHE A 217 13.24 3.40 -11.93
C PHE A 217 13.29 4.56 -10.93
N GLY A 218 13.03 5.77 -11.41
CA GLY A 218 12.96 6.96 -10.58
C GLY A 218 14.26 7.31 -9.85
N LYS A 219 14.13 7.98 -8.73
CA LYS A 219 15.25 8.43 -7.90
C LYS A 219 15.32 7.65 -6.59
N MET A 220 14.78 8.19 -5.49
CA MET A 220 14.75 7.48 -4.22
C MET A 220 13.84 6.25 -4.28
N TRP A 221 14.29 5.15 -3.69
CA TRP A 221 13.51 3.95 -3.48
C TRP A 221 13.08 3.87 -2.03
N GLU A 222 11.85 4.29 -1.76
CA GLU A 222 11.27 4.32 -0.42
C GLU A 222 10.65 2.96 -0.05
N CYS A 223 10.48 2.73 1.25
CA CYS A 223 9.75 1.62 1.84
C CYS A 223 10.18 0.25 1.26
N PRO A 224 11.47 -0.10 1.26
CA PRO A 224 11.90 -1.40 0.77
C PRO A 224 11.33 -2.52 1.65
N ASP A 225 10.88 -3.60 1.02
CA ASP A 225 10.50 -4.85 1.69
C ASP A 225 11.10 -6.03 0.93
N PHE A 226 11.89 -6.85 1.62
CA PHE A 226 12.65 -7.94 1.00
C PHE A 226 12.34 -9.27 1.69
N PHE A 227 11.94 -10.26 0.90
CA PHE A 227 11.52 -11.57 1.41
C PHE A 227 11.66 -12.68 0.37
N GLU A 228 11.61 -13.94 0.82
CA GLU A 228 11.52 -15.13 -0.03
C GLU A 228 10.05 -15.52 -0.21
N LEU A 229 9.62 -15.79 -1.44
CA LEU A 229 8.28 -16.25 -1.78
C LEU A 229 8.33 -17.22 -2.96
N ASP A 230 7.74 -18.41 -2.82
CA ASP A 230 7.66 -19.44 -3.87
C ASP A 230 9.04 -19.76 -4.52
N GLY A 231 10.09 -19.76 -3.71
CA GLY A 231 11.47 -20.05 -4.14
C GLY A 231 12.15 -18.90 -4.90
N LYS A 232 11.62 -17.69 -4.86
CA LYS A 232 12.20 -16.46 -5.40
C LYS A 232 12.43 -15.44 -4.29
N HIS A 233 13.40 -14.56 -4.50
CA HIS A 233 13.57 -13.37 -3.68
C HIS A 233 12.82 -12.22 -4.32
N ILE A 234 12.05 -11.54 -3.51
CA ILE A 234 11.18 -10.42 -3.90
C ILE A 234 11.68 -9.16 -3.19
N LEU A 235 11.91 -8.11 -3.96
CA LEU A 235 12.11 -6.76 -3.44
C LEU A 235 10.94 -5.90 -3.89
N LEU A 236 10.15 -5.42 -2.93
CA LEU A 236 9.15 -4.38 -3.15
C LEU A 236 9.76 -3.04 -2.77
N THR A 237 9.44 -1.99 -3.50
CA THR A 237 9.84 -0.61 -3.15
C THR A 237 8.91 0.40 -3.82
N SER A 238 8.92 1.63 -3.32
CA SER A 238 8.12 2.75 -3.81
C SER A 238 9.02 3.85 -4.36
N PRO A 239 9.38 3.78 -5.67
CA PRO A 239 10.26 4.77 -6.29
C PRO A 239 9.60 6.14 -6.41
N GLN A 240 10.36 7.20 -6.09
CA GLN A 240 10.01 8.58 -6.38
C GLN A 240 10.49 9.01 -7.78
N ASP A 241 9.79 9.97 -8.39
CA ASP A 241 10.17 10.60 -9.67
C ASP A 241 10.40 9.60 -10.83
N MET A 242 9.54 8.58 -10.95
CA MET A 242 9.60 7.65 -12.07
C MET A 242 9.31 8.34 -13.39
N LEU A 243 9.99 7.91 -14.43
CA LEU A 243 9.62 8.20 -15.82
C LEU A 243 8.68 7.10 -16.33
N PRO A 244 7.76 7.44 -17.25
CA PRO A 244 6.83 6.44 -17.77
C PRO A 244 7.55 5.43 -18.66
N GLU A 245 7.19 4.16 -18.53
CA GLU A 245 7.62 3.08 -19.42
C GLU A 245 6.40 2.33 -19.94
N GLY A 246 5.93 2.72 -21.13
CA GLY A 246 4.68 2.19 -21.68
C GLY A 246 3.48 2.44 -20.75
N LEU A 247 2.77 1.36 -20.42
CA LEU A 247 1.71 1.33 -19.41
C LEU A 247 2.10 0.45 -18.19
N GLU A 248 3.36 0.02 -18.13
CA GLU A 248 3.86 -0.72 -16.96
C GLU A 248 4.16 0.22 -15.79
N TYR A 249 4.84 1.33 -16.06
CA TYR A 249 5.15 2.33 -15.05
C TYR A 249 4.62 3.69 -15.45
N HIS A 250 4.02 4.40 -14.49
CA HIS A 250 3.51 5.76 -14.67
C HIS A 250 4.53 6.80 -14.20
N THR A 251 4.38 8.04 -14.68
CA THR A 251 5.16 9.19 -14.22
C THR A 251 4.86 9.48 -12.75
N GLY A 252 5.88 9.86 -12.00
CA GLY A 252 5.78 10.34 -10.62
C GLY A 252 6.14 9.28 -9.59
N ASN A 253 5.45 9.25 -8.48
CA ASN A 253 5.66 8.27 -7.42
C ASN A 253 4.94 6.96 -7.79
N GLY A 254 5.65 5.84 -7.74
CA GLY A 254 5.15 4.56 -8.22
C GLY A 254 5.44 3.40 -7.29
N THR A 255 5.14 2.20 -7.77
CA THR A 255 5.42 0.95 -7.06
C THR A 255 6.24 0.02 -7.95
N LEU A 256 7.19 -0.68 -7.37
CA LEU A 256 8.09 -1.57 -8.08
C LEU A 256 8.23 -2.89 -7.32
N CYS A 257 8.07 -3.99 -8.03
CA CYS A 257 8.43 -5.33 -7.60
C CYS A 257 9.58 -5.84 -8.46
N ILE A 258 10.68 -6.20 -7.83
CA ILE A 258 11.81 -6.90 -8.47
C ILE A 258 11.80 -8.35 -7.99
N ILE A 259 11.76 -9.29 -8.93
CA ILE A 259 11.81 -10.73 -8.69
C ILE A 259 13.16 -11.23 -9.15
N GLY A 260 13.84 -12.01 -8.31
CA GLY A 260 15.18 -12.51 -8.65
C GLY A 260 15.69 -13.58 -7.70
N GLU A 261 16.98 -13.66 -7.64
CA GLU A 261 17.72 -14.56 -6.73
C GLU A 261 18.82 -13.80 -6.02
N MET A 262 18.89 -13.93 -4.70
CA MET A 262 19.99 -13.35 -3.93
C MET A 262 21.24 -14.22 -4.09
N ASP A 263 22.33 -13.59 -4.49
CA ASP A 263 23.64 -14.22 -4.49
C ASP A 263 24.13 -14.38 -3.03
N LYS A 264 24.43 -15.61 -2.62
CA LYS A 264 24.76 -15.93 -1.23
C LYS A 264 26.16 -15.46 -0.80
N ASP A 265 27.06 -15.22 -1.76
CA ASP A 265 28.42 -14.80 -1.48
C ASP A 265 28.55 -13.27 -1.41
N THR A 266 27.83 -12.58 -2.28
CA THR A 266 27.86 -11.11 -2.40
C THR A 266 26.69 -10.43 -1.73
N TYR A 267 25.64 -11.15 -1.37
CA TYR A 267 24.38 -10.62 -0.82
C TYR A 267 23.75 -9.55 -1.72
N THR A 268 23.81 -9.76 -3.05
CA THR A 268 23.21 -8.89 -4.06
C THR A 268 22.03 -9.58 -4.73
N LEU A 269 20.97 -8.84 -5.03
CA LEU A 269 19.80 -9.35 -5.76
C LEU A 269 20.09 -9.34 -7.26
N LYS A 270 20.10 -10.54 -7.87
CA LYS A 270 20.16 -10.71 -9.32
C LYS A 270 18.75 -10.69 -9.89
N GLU A 271 18.37 -9.54 -10.44
CA GLU A 271 17.05 -9.33 -11.06
C GLU A 271 16.82 -10.32 -12.22
N GLN A 272 15.66 -10.96 -12.24
CA GLN A 272 15.16 -11.81 -13.33
C GLN A 272 13.96 -11.19 -14.03
N PHE A 273 13.11 -10.46 -13.28
CA PHE A 273 11.91 -9.82 -13.76
C PHE A 273 11.55 -8.64 -12.86
N ASN A 274 10.84 -7.67 -13.42
CA ASN A 274 10.25 -6.57 -12.65
C ASN A 274 8.85 -6.23 -13.18
N GLN A 275 8.01 -5.66 -12.30
CA GLN A 275 6.66 -5.21 -12.62
C GLN A 275 6.20 -4.14 -11.65
N SER A 276 5.18 -3.37 -12.02
CA SER A 276 4.44 -2.54 -11.07
C SER A 276 3.67 -3.42 -10.08
N VAL A 277 3.54 -2.97 -8.84
CA VAL A 277 2.74 -3.68 -7.82
C VAL A 277 1.26 -3.32 -7.97
N ASP A 278 0.95 -2.05 -8.20
CA ASP A 278 -0.41 -1.58 -8.45
C ASP A 278 -0.41 -0.62 -9.64
N TYR A 279 -1.34 -0.82 -10.56
CA TYR A 279 -1.48 -0.05 -11.80
C TYR A 279 -2.56 1.03 -11.67
N GLY A 280 -3.14 1.18 -10.50
CA GLY A 280 -4.20 2.12 -10.20
C GLY A 280 -3.72 3.54 -9.93
N ILE A 281 -4.60 4.33 -9.35
CA ILE A 281 -4.36 5.75 -9.08
C ILE A 281 -3.71 5.93 -7.71
N ASP A 282 -4.17 5.18 -6.72
CA ASP A 282 -3.87 5.40 -5.31
C ASP A 282 -3.32 4.13 -4.66
N PHE A 283 -1.99 3.98 -4.70
CA PHE A 283 -1.29 2.92 -3.99
C PHE A 283 0.20 3.26 -3.86
N TYR A 284 0.77 3.16 -2.66
CA TYR A 284 2.16 3.48 -2.36
C TYR A 284 2.64 2.81 -1.06
N ALA A 285 3.95 2.83 -0.82
CA ALA A 285 4.60 2.50 0.47
C ALA A 285 4.16 1.16 1.07
N MET A 286 4.00 0.10 0.24
CA MET A 286 3.53 -1.20 0.71
C MET A 286 4.50 -1.88 1.65
N GLN A 287 3.94 -2.64 2.60
CA GLN A 287 4.68 -3.47 3.54
C GLN A 287 4.04 -4.86 3.65
N THR A 288 4.86 -5.89 3.92
CA THR A 288 4.39 -7.27 4.03
C THR A 288 4.66 -7.90 5.38
N VAL A 289 3.87 -8.91 5.72
CA VAL A 289 4.06 -9.81 6.86
C VAL A 289 3.92 -11.27 6.41
N GLU A 290 4.68 -12.16 7.02
CA GLU A 290 4.41 -13.59 6.94
C GLU A 290 3.39 -13.96 8.01
N ALA A 291 2.25 -14.47 7.55
CA ALA A 291 1.18 -14.94 8.43
C ALA A 291 1.55 -16.28 9.08
N PRO A 292 0.94 -16.64 10.24
CA PRO A 292 1.21 -17.92 10.91
C PRO A 292 0.95 -19.16 10.06
N ASP A 293 0.10 -19.05 9.06
CA ASP A 293 -0.22 -20.13 8.10
C ASP A 293 0.71 -20.14 6.87
N GLY A 294 1.77 -19.34 6.88
CA GLY A 294 2.79 -19.29 5.84
C GLY A 294 2.45 -18.41 4.63
N ARG A 295 1.28 -17.77 4.62
CA ARG A 295 0.94 -16.79 3.58
C ARG A 295 1.77 -15.52 3.74
N ARG A 296 2.17 -14.90 2.63
CA ARG A 296 2.73 -13.55 2.61
C ARG A 296 1.60 -12.55 2.33
N ILE A 297 1.33 -11.69 3.29
CA ILE A 297 0.24 -10.69 3.23
C ILE A 297 0.85 -9.30 3.06
N MET A 298 0.34 -8.54 2.11
CA MET A 298 0.76 -7.17 1.81
C MET A 298 -0.37 -6.19 2.12
N ILE A 299 0.00 -5.03 2.61
CA ILE A 299 -0.87 -3.85 2.75
C ILE A 299 -0.12 -2.62 2.24
N GLY A 300 -0.82 -1.65 1.64
CA GLY A 300 -0.22 -0.41 1.15
C GLY A 300 -1.04 0.81 1.52
N TRP A 301 -0.44 1.98 1.48
CA TRP A 301 -1.14 3.25 1.60
C TRP A 301 -1.98 3.49 0.35
N MET A 302 -3.29 3.63 0.52
CA MET A 302 -4.22 3.82 -0.59
C MET A 302 -4.35 5.31 -0.93
N GLN A 303 -3.24 5.89 -1.24
CA GLN A 303 -3.00 7.21 -1.79
C GLN A 303 -1.66 7.19 -2.52
N ASN A 304 -1.27 8.33 -3.05
CA ASN A 304 0.03 8.55 -3.67
C ASN A 304 0.37 10.04 -3.50
N TRP A 305 1.63 10.39 -3.34
CA TRP A 305 2.04 11.78 -3.17
C TRP A 305 1.63 12.68 -4.33
N ASP A 306 1.49 12.14 -5.54
CA ASP A 306 1.02 12.86 -6.74
C ASP A 306 -0.51 12.95 -6.83
N THR A 307 -1.24 12.19 -6.02
CA THR A 307 -2.70 12.05 -6.12
C THR A 307 -3.45 12.53 -4.89
N LEU A 308 -2.76 13.14 -3.94
CA LEU A 308 -3.36 13.63 -2.69
C LEU A 308 -4.61 14.47 -2.99
N ALA A 309 -5.77 13.93 -2.64
CA ALA A 309 -7.04 14.61 -2.81
C ALA A 309 -7.90 14.36 -1.57
N HIS A 310 -8.20 15.43 -0.85
CA HIS A 310 -9.12 15.39 0.28
C HIS A 310 -10.54 15.23 -0.21
N ARG A 311 -11.34 14.39 0.45
CA ARG A 311 -12.74 14.12 0.06
C ARG A 311 -13.65 15.30 0.27
N CYS A 312 -13.48 15.98 1.39
CA CYS A 312 -14.21 17.19 1.75
C CYS A 312 -13.41 17.99 2.78
N ASN A 313 -13.67 19.28 2.85
CA ASN A 313 -12.98 20.17 3.78
C ASN A 313 -13.29 19.90 5.26
N ASP A 314 -14.36 19.15 5.55
CA ASP A 314 -14.84 18.89 6.91
C ASP A 314 -14.45 17.47 7.42
N SER A 315 -13.72 16.69 6.62
CA SER A 315 -13.27 15.37 7.06
C SER A 315 -12.31 15.48 8.24
N LYS A 316 -12.57 14.70 9.27
CA LYS A 316 -11.74 14.61 10.48
C LYS A 316 -10.56 13.63 10.32
N TRP A 317 -10.47 12.95 9.20
CA TRP A 317 -9.42 11.98 8.89
C TRP A 317 -9.09 11.99 7.40
N PHE A 318 -7.86 11.61 7.07
CA PHE A 318 -7.38 11.53 5.69
C PHE A 318 -6.63 10.23 5.45
N ALA A 319 -6.92 9.63 4.30
CA ALA A 319 -6.35 8.40 3.75
C ALA A 319 -6.80 7.11 4.45
N GLN A 320 -6.46 6.01 3.83
CA GLN A 320 -6.73 4.65 4.31
C GLN A 320 -5.67 3.70 3.78
N MET A 321 -5.54 2.53 4.39
CA MET A 321 -4.78 1.42 3.83
C MET A 321 -5.58 0.70 2.75
N SER A 322 -4.91 -0.07 1.89
CA SER A 322 -5.54 -1.03 1.00
C SER A 322 -6.13 -2.20 1.78
N LEU A 323 -6.97 -3.00 1.13
CA LEU A 323 -7.28 -4.33 1.61
C LEU A 323 -5.98 -5.14 1.76
N PRO A 324 -5.80 -5.93 2.82
CA PRO A 324 -4.70 -6.88 2.88
C PRO A 324 -4.80 -7.88 1.72
N ARG A 325 -3.67 -8.10 1.03
CA ARG A 325 -3.57 -8.93 -0.17
C ARG A 325 -2.62 -10.09 0.06
N GLU A 326 -3.03 -11.29 -0.31
CA GLU A 326 -2.18 -12.47 -0.33
C GLU A 326 -1.33 -12.46 -1.59
N LEU A 327 -0.02 -12.66 -1.43
CA LEU A 327 0.96 -12.68 -2.51
C LEU A 327 1.34 -14.10 -2.91
N SER A 328 1.59 -14.31 -4.20
CA SER A 328 2.19 -15.53 -4.74
C SER A 328 3.02 -15.23 -5.99
N VAL A 329 3.96 -16.11 -6.33
CA VAL A 329 4.71 -16.01 -7.59
C VAL A 329 4.24 -17.13 -8.52
N LYS A 330 3.72 -16.76 -9.67
CA LYS A 330 3.28 -17.70 -10.72
C LYS A 330 3.94 -17.32 -12.04
N ASN A 331 4.58 -18.29 -12.69
CA ASN A 331 5.27 -18.06 -13.98
C ASN A 331 6.26 -16.88 -13.95
N GLY A 332 6.95 -16.67 -12.82
CA GLY A 332 7.92 -15.60 -12.63
C GLY A 332 7.33 -14.21 -12.44
N ARG A 333 6.04 -14.09 -12.19
CA ARG A 333 5.31 -12.84 -11.91
C ARG A 333 4.68 -12.85 -10.52
N LEU A 334 4.58 -11.68 -9.90
CA LEU A 334 3.83 -11.48 -8.66
C LEU A 334 2.33 -11.46 -8.97
N TYR A 335 1.58 -12.26 -8.23
CA TYR A 335 0.12 -12.29 -8.20
C TYR A 335 -0.36 -11.83 -6.83
N GLN A 336 -1.51 -11.18 -6.82
CA GLN A 336 -2.13 -10.64 -5.61
C GLN A 336 -3.61 -11.01 -5.61
N THR A 337 -4.09 -11.54 -4.50
CA THR A 337 -5.53 -11.80 -4.30
C THR A 337 -5.99 -11.16 -3.00
N PRO A 338 -7.26 -10.77 -2.88
CA PRO A 338 -7.81 -10.44 -1.58
C PRO A 338 -7.58 -11.58 -0.60
N ILE A 339 -7.33 -11.27 0.67
CA ILE A 339 -7.22 -12.30 1.71
C ILE A 339 -8.50 -13.16 1.75
N LYS A 340 -8.34 -14.45 2.01
CA LYS A 340 -9.46 -15.42 2.06
C LYS A 340 -10.51 -15.08 3.14
N GLU A 341 -10.10 -14.40 4.20
CA GLU A 341 -10.96 -13.95 5.29
C GLU A 341 -12.09 -13.03 4.81
N LEU A 342 -11.89 -12.30 3.70
CA LEU A 342 -12.93 -11.45 3.10
C LEU A 342 -14.20 -12.23 2.71
N ASP A 343 -14.06 -13.49 2.34
CA ASP A 343 -15.19 -14.31 1.93
C ASP A 343 -16.19 -14.54 3.09
N ALA A 344 -15.75 -14.42 4.35
CA ALA A 344 -16.63 -14.51 5.51
C ALA A 344 -17.61 -13.32 5.64
N LEU A 345 -17.31 -12.19 5.01
CA LEU A 345 -18.19 -11.02 4.97
C LEU A 345 -19.26 -11.11 3.87
N ARG A 346 -19.14 -12.06 2.93
CA ARG A 346 -20.04 -12.20 1.77
C ARG A 346 -21.47 -12.57 2.20
N LYS A 347 -22.45 -11.79 1.76
CA LYS A 347 -23.89 -11.99 1.97
C LYS A 347 -24.66 -11.72 0.67
N ASN A 348 -25.93 -12.07 0.64
CA ASN A 348 -26.91 -11.70 -0.41
C ASN A 348 -26.37 -11.94 -1.84
N ARG A 349 -25.88 -13.14 -2.10
CA ARG A 349 -25.36 -13.53 -3.41
C ARG A 349 -26.38 -13.27 -4.53
N VAL A 350 -25.94 -12.63 -5.60
CA VAL A 350 -26.67 -12.42 -6.85
C VAL A 350 -25.83 -12.94 -8.00
N GLU A 351 -26.44 -13.64 -8.95
CA GLU A 351 -25.72 -14.21 -10.08
C GLU A 351 -26.49 -14.01 -11.38
N TYR A 352 -25.75 -13.62 -12.41
CA TYR A 352 -26.23 -13.55 -13.78
C TYR A 352 -25.20 -14.21 -14.70
N ASN A 353 -25.67 -15.02 -15.64
CA ASN A 353 -24.82 -15.72 -16.59
C ASN A 353 -25.26 -15.37 -18.02
N ASP A 354 -24.29 -15.29 -18.92
CA ASP A 354 -24.48 -15.07 -20.37
C ASP A 354 -25.35 -13.85 -20.72
N VAL A 355 -25.25 -12.77 -19.94
CA VAL A 355 -25.98 -11.52 -20.22
C VAL A 355 -25.34 -10.82 -21.40
N VAL A 356 -26.12 -10.64 -22.49
CA VAL A 356 -25.66 -9.95 -23.69
C VAL A 356 -25.97 -8.46 -23.56
N ILE A 357 -24.96 -7.64 -23.87
CA ILE A 357 -25.04 -6.18 -23.97
C ILE A 357 -24.62 -5.81 -25.38
N ASP A 358 -25.51 -5.24 -26.18
CA ASP A 358 -25.23 -4.87 -27.58
C ASP A 358 -25.53 -3.39 -27.81
N ASN A 359 -24.47 -2.58 -27.92
CA ASN A 359 -24.54 -1.14 -28.11
C ASN A 359 -25.45 -0.41 -27.09
N ASP A 360 -25.46 -0.86 -25.86
CA ASP A 360 -26.38 -0.39 -24.83
C ASP A 360 -25.71 -0.21 -23.46
N THR A 361 -26.44 0.45 -22.55
CA THR A 361 -26.13 0.52 -21.13
C THR A 361 -27.24 -0.17 -20.33
N ILE A 362 -26.88 -1.16 -19.53
CA ILE A 362 -27.84 -1.90 -18.71
C ILE A 362 -27.49 -1.80 -17.22
N THR A 363 -28.49 -2.01 -16.41
CA THR A 363 -28.38 -2.32 -14.98
C THR A 363 -28.96 -3.71 -14.73
N LEU A 364 -28.46 -4.39 -13.71
CA LEU A 364 -28.97 -5.73 -13.31
C LEU A 364 -29.62 -5.60 -11.94
N ASP A 365 -30.77 -6.25 -11.75
CA ASP A 365 -31.50 -6.18 -10.48
C ASP A 365 -30.62 -6.65 -9.32
N ARG A 366 -30.62 -5.91 -8.21
CA ARG A 366 -29.80 -6.18 -7.00
C ARG A 366 -28.26 -6.13 -7.22
N VAL A 367 -27.78 -5.72 -8.38
CA VAL A 367 -26.35 -5.46 -8.64
C VAL A 367 -26.09 -3.97 -8.41
N GLU A 368 -25.99 -3.62 -7.16
CA GLU A 368 -25.73 -2.27 -6.65
C GLU A 368 -25.02 -2.35 -5.29
N GLY A 369 -24.50 -1.24 -4.78
CA GLY A 369 -23.91 -1.15 -3.44
C GLY A 369 -22.59 -0.41 -3.40
N ARG A 370 -22.19 -0.05 -2.16
CA ARG A 370 -20.91 0.64 -1.87
C ARG A 370 -19.92 -0.27 -1.15
N THR A 371 -20.39 -1.35 -0.54
CA THR A 371 -19.57 -2.36 0.13
C THR A 371 -19.90 -3.70 -0.50
N ILE A 372 -19.18 -4.05 -1.56
CA ILE A 372 -19.46 -5.24 -2.36
C ILE A 372 -18.19 -5.98 -2.77
N ASP A 373 -18.35 -7.26 -3.06
CA ASP A 373 -17.39 -8.10 -3.75
C ASP A 373 -18.08 -8.65 -5.01
N MET A 374 -17.56 -8.26 -6.17
CA MET A 374 -18.15 -8.60 -7.45
C MET A 374 -17.12 -9.29 -8.36
N GLU A 375 -17.44 -10.48 -8.80
CA GLU A 375 -16.72 -11.22 -9.82
C GLU A 375 -17.41 -11.01 -11.17
N LEU A 376 -16.64 -10.59 -12.17
CA LEU A 376 -17.13 -10.26 -13.51
C LEU A 376 -16.26 -10.93 -14.56
N VAL A 377 -16.88 -11.66 -15.46
CA VAL A 377 -16.24 -12.23 -16.66
C VAL A 377 -16.81 -11.54 -17.87
N ILE A 378 -15.95 -11.03 -18.76
CA ILE A 378 -16.34 -10.27 -19.95
C ILE A 378 -15.77 -10.98 -21.17
N ARG A 379 -16.65 -11.30 -22.14
CA ARG A 379 -16.31 -11.98 -23.38
C ARG A 379 -16.96 -11.27 -24.58
N PRO A 380 -16.42 -11.37 -25.80
CA PRO A 380 -17.21 -11.06 -26.98
C PRO A 380 -18.34 -12.08 -27.12
N GLU A 381 -19.53 -11.66 -27.55
CA GLU A 381 -20.60 -12.58 -27.92
C GLU A 381 -20.19 -13.42 -29.14
N ASP A 382 -19.55 -12.78 -30.11
CA ASP A 382 -18.97 -13.41 -31.28
C ASP A 382 -17.47 -13.15 -31.34
N LYS A 383 -16.66 -14.21 -31.39
CA LYS A 383 -15.19 -14.12 -31.43
C LYS A 383 -14.66 -13.48 -32.71
N GLU A 384 -15.43 -13.49 -33.79
CA GLU A 384 -15.08 -12.85 -35.07
C GLU A 384 -15.46 -11.36 -35.09
N ASN A 385 -16.37 -10.95 -34.18
CA ASN A 385 -16.85 -9.57 -34.08
C ASN A 385 -16.75 -9.06 -32.64
N VAL A 386 -15.54 -8.79 -32.19
CA VAL A 386 -15.25 -8.34 -30.81
C VAL A 386 -15.76 -6.92 -30.58
N TYR A 387 -16.39 -6.67 -29.44
CA TYR A 387 -16.83 -5.32 -29.03
C TYR A 387 -15.63 -4.35 -28.97
N LYS A 388 -15.87 -3.06 -29.20
CA LYS A 388 -14.80 -2.03 -29.21
C LYS A 388 -14.44 -1.52 -27.83
N LYS A 389 -15.43 -1.42 -26.93
CA LYS A 389 -15.29 -0.97 -25.57
C LYS A 389 -16.31 -1.67 -24.68
N PHE A 390 -15.87 -2.11 -23.51
CA PHE A 390 -16.74 -2.43 -22.39
C PHE A 390 -16.49 -1.41 -21.27
N ALA A 391 -17.53 -1.03 -20.51
CA ALA A 391 -17.38 -0.20 -19.33
C ALA A 391 -18.29 -0.66 -18.20
N LEU A 392 -17.69 -0.74 -17.01
CA LEU A 392 -18.36 -0.88 -15.71
C LEU A 392 -18.33 0.48 -15.03
N ARG A 393 -19.49 1.01 -14.66
CA ARG A 393 -19.61 2.20 -13.82
C ARG A 393 -20.14 1.79 -12.47
N PHE A 394 -19.53 2.33 -11.41
CA PHE A 394 -19.89 2.05 -10.02
C PHE A 394 -19.78 3.31 -9.19
N ALA A 395 -20.25 3.23 -7.93
CA ALA A 395 -20.42 4.43 -7.10
C ALA A 395 -21.18 5.51 -7.87
N GLN A 396 -22.27 5.10 -8.52
CA GLN A 396 -22.97 5.86 -9.53
C GLN A 396 -24.29 6.47 -8.97
N ASN A 397 -24.54 7.72 -9.31
CA ASN A 397 -25.83 8.39 -9.24
C ASN A 397 -26.16 9.08 -10.58
N GLU A 398 -27.14 9.93 -10.63
CA GLU A 398 -27.54 10.65 -11.86
C GLU A 398 -26.41 11.53 -12.47
N LYS A 399 -25.45 12.00 -11.65
CA LYS A 399 -24.42 12.98 -12.06
C LYS A 399 -23.01 12.41 -12.06
N PHE A 400 -22.72 11.52 -11.13
CA PHE A 400 -21.36 11.07 -10.83
C PHE A 400 -21.20 9.55 -10.92
N HIS A 401 -20.00 9.10 -11.24
CA HIS A 401 -19.59 7.70 -11.26
C HIS A 401 -18.07 7.57 -11.30
N THR A 402 -17.56 6.42 -10.95
CA THR A 402 -16.23 5.94 -11.32
C THR A 402 -16.37 4.90 -12.43
N GLU A 403 -15.54 4.98 -13.47
CA GLU A 403 -15.60 4.09 -14.63
C GLU A 403 -14.37 3.19 -14.72
N LEU A 404 -14.58 1.90 -14.87
CA LEU A 404 -13.58 0.95 -15.32
C LEU A 404 -13.92 0.56 -16.76
N SER A 405 -13.00 0.78 -17.72
CA SER A 405 -13.27 0.48 -19.12
C SER A 405 -12.15 -0.32 -19.78
N PHE A 406 -12.56 -1.31 -20.57
CA PHE A 406 -11.67 -2.20 -21.30
C PHE A 406 -11.84 -2.03 -22.81
N ARG A 407 -10.71 -1.99 -23.53
CA ARG A 407 -10.63 -1.94 -24.97
C ARG A 407 -9.86 -3.16 -25.48
N PRO A 408 -10.54 -4.20 -25.94
CA PRO A 408 -9.91 -5.48 -26.26
C PRO A 408 -8.88 -5.39 -27.39
N TYR A 409 -9.11 -4.56 -28.42
CA TYR A 409 -8.16 -4.36 -29.51
C TYR A 409 -6.84 -3.71 -29.10
N GLU A 410 -6.85 -2.96 -28.00
CA GLU A 410 -5.67 -2.33 -27.41
C GLU A 410 -5.11 -3.17 -26.25
N SER A 411 -5.88 -4.14 -25.77
CA SER A 411 -5.65 -4.87 -24.51
C SER A 411 -5.47 -3.93 -23.31
N VAL A 412 -6.18 -2.79 -23.28
CA VAL A 412 -6.02 -1.75 -22.27
C VAL A 412 -7.23 -1.71 -21.34
N LEU A 413 -6.98 -1.88 -20.07
CA LEU A 413 -7.92 -1.57 -18.99
C LEU A 413 -7.60 -0.18 -18.41
N LYS A 414 -8.64 0.63 -18.20
CA LYS A 414 -8.54 1.97 -17.63
C LYS A 414 -9.48 2.12 -16.45
N ILE A 415 -8.97 2.62 -15.33
CA ILE A 415 -9.77 3.19 -14.24
C ILE A 415 -9.80 4.71 -14.38
N ASP A 416 -10.99 5.31 -14.26
CA ASP A 416 -11.22 6.75 -14.46
C ASP A 416 -12.21 7.28 -13.42
N ARG A 417 -11.72 8.21 -12.58
CA ARG A 417 -12.53 8.88 -11.56
C ARG A 417 -12.82 10.35 -11.88
N LYS A 418 -12.68 10.75 -13.15
CA LYS A 418 -12.95 12.14 -13.59
C LYS A 418 -14.32 12.64 -13.18
N PHE A 419 -15.30 11.76 -13.15
CA PHE A 419 -16.68 12.07 -12.74
C PHE A 419 -17.04 11.50 -11.36
N SER A 420 -16.05 11.19 -10.52
CA SER A 420 -16.26 10.67 -9.17
C SER A 420 -16.45 11.81 -8.16
N GLY A 421 -17.60 12.49 -8.21
CA GLY A 421 -17.90 13.61 -7.29
C GLY A 421 -17.39 14.95 -7.80
N THR A 422 -17.35 15.94 -6.88
CA THR A 422 -16.99 17.32 -7.17
C THR A 422 -15.53 17.66 -6.93
N GLU A 423 -14.79 16.76 -6.29
CA GLU A 423 -13.36 16.95 -6.03
C GLU A 423 -12.54 16.91 -7.31
N ARG A 424 -11.49 17.74 -7.35
CA ARG A 424 -10.58 17.79 -8.50
C ARG A 424 -9.25 17.18 -8.11
N ALA A 425 -9.05 15.93 -8.52
CA ALA A 425 -7.76 15.31 -8.48
C ALA A 425 -6.95 15.64 -9.75
N LEU A 426 -5.66 15.98 -9.61
CA LEU A 426 -4.77 16.17 -10.76
C LEU A 426 -4.65 14.88 -11.58
N VAL A 427 -4.46 13.76 -10.91
CA VAL A 427 -4.46 12.43 -11.52
C VAL A 427 -5.83 11.81 -11.33
N HIS A 428 -6.57 11.64 -12.40
CA HIS A 428 -7.92 11.11 -12.39
C HIS A 428 -8.10 9.81 -13.15
N GLN A 429 -7.07 9.33 -13.85
CA GLN A 429 -7.11 8.05 -14.56
C GLN A 429 -5.75 7.36 -14.58
N ARG A 430 -5.79 6.03 -14.65
CA ARG A 430 -4.63 5.18 -14.92
C ARG A 430 -5.04 4.06 -15.88
N ARG A 431 -4.06 3.52 -16.60
CA ARG A 431 -4.24 2.46 -17.59
C ARG A 431 -3.17 1.41 -17.40
N CYS A 432 -3.52 0.16 -17.68
CA CYS A 432 -2.54 -0.92 -17.81
C CYS A 432 -2.80 -1.74 -19.07
N LEU A 433 -1.75 -2.35 -19.60
CA LEU A 433 -1.91 -3.44 -20.57
C LEU A 433 -2.33 -4.70 -19.81
N VAL A 434 -3.44 -5.29 -20.21
CA VAL A 434 -3.94 -6.52 -19.59
C VAL A 434 -3.11 -7.70 -20.08
N ASN A 435 -2.54 -8.44 -19.13
CA ASN A 435 -1.87 -9.70 -19.43
C ASN A 435 -2.91 -10.83 -19.57
N GLY A 436 -2.84 -11.61 -20.62
CA GLY A 436 -3.74 -12.76 -20.82
C GLY A 436 -4.43 -12.81 -22.19
N ASP A 437 -5.46 -13.65 -22.31
CA ASP A 437 -6.26 -13.78 -23.53
C ASP A 437 -7.20 -12.57 -23.67
N ALA A 438 -7.07 -11.83 -24.76
CA ALA A 438 -7.95 -10.69 -25.07
C ALA A 438 -9.42 -11.06 -25.26
N ASN A 439 -9.74 -12.35 -25.43
CA ASN A 439 -11.10 -12.84 -25.61
C ASN A 439 -11.87 -13.07 -24.30
N GLU A 440 -11.19 -13.07 -23.17
CA GLU A 440 -11.82 -13.21 -21.85
C GLU A 440 -11.09 -12.34 -20.84
N LEU A 441 -11.82 -11.41 -20.24
CA LEU A 441 -11.32 -10.59 -19.14
C LEU A 441 -12.05 -10.97 -17.86
N LYS A 442 -11.30 -11.36 -16.83
CA LYS A 442 -11.82 -11.63 -15.48
C LYS A 442 -11.46 -10.50 -14.56
N LEU A 443 -12.44 -10.00 -13.84
CA LEU A 443 -12.26 -8.96 -12.84
C LEU A 443 -12.89 -9.41 -11.52
N ARG A 444 -12.21 -9.19 -10.41
CA ARG A 444 -12.80 -9.15 -9.09
C ARG A 444 -12.74 -7.73 -8.58
N VAL A 445 -13.87 -7.12 -8.35
CA VAL A 445 -14.01 -5.72 -7.95
C VAL A 445 -14.49 -5.66 -6.52
N ILE A 446 -13.64 -5.15 -5.63
CA ILE A 446 -13.98 -4.94 -4.22
C ILE A 446 -14.24 -3.44 -4.04
N LEU A 447 -15.45 -3.11 -3.61
CA LEU A 447 -15.79 -1.74 -3.21
C LEU A 447 -15.92 -1.67 -1.69
N ASP A 448 -15.31 -0.66 -1.11
CA ASP A 448 -15.66 -0.16 0.21
C ASP A 448 -16.19 1.27 0.07
N ARG A 449 -16.77 1.81 1.10
CA ARG A 449 -17.46 3.14 1.09
C ARG A 449 -16.73 4.20 0.29
N PHE A 450 -15.40 4.15 0.27
CA PHE A 450 -14.56 5.22 -0.27
C PHE A 450 -13.50 4.76 -1.27
N SER A 451 -13.47 3.49 -1.61
CA SER A 451 -12.42 2.92 -2.46
C SER A 451 -12.90 1.80 -3.34
N ALA A 452 -12.11 1.55 -4.39
CA ALA A 452 -12.25 0.42 -5.29
C ALA A 452 -10.89 -0.26 -5.47
N GLU A 453 -10.86 -1.58 -5.36
CA GLU A 453 -9.72 -2.42 -5.72
C GLU A 453 -10.16 -3.44 -6.76
N VAL A 454 -9.45 -3.47 -7.89
CA VAL A 454 -9.79 -4.28 -9.06
C VAL A 454 -8.67 -5.28 -9.32
N PHE A 455 -8.93 -6.54 -9.10
CA PHE A 455 -8.02 -7.66 -9.35
C PHE A 455 -8.32 -8.22 -10.75
N ILE A 456 -7.30 -8.25 -11.60
CA ILE A 456 -7.40 -8.55 -13.03
C ILE A 456 -6.81 -9.93 -13.28
N ASN A 457 -7.55 -10.79 -14.00
CA ASN A 457 -7.11 -12.13 -14.40
C ASN A 457 -6.47 -12.91 -13.25
N ASP A 458 -7.28 -13.21 -12.24
CA ASP A 458 -6.90 -13.94 -11.02
C ASP A 458 -5.78 -13.25 -10.20
N GLY A 459 -5.68 -11.92 -10.32
CA GLY A 459 -4.75 -11.11 -9.53
C GLY A 459 -3.35 -10.93 -10.15
N GLY A 460 -3.20 -11.24 -11.43
CA GLY A 460 -1.95 -10.97 -12.17
C GLY A 460 -1.60 -9.48 -12.30
N GLN A 461 -2.59 -8.62 -12.14
CA GLN A 461 -2.49 -7.16 -12.06
C GLN A 461 -3.58 -6.63 -11.12
N VAL A 462 -3.34 -5.50 -10.48
CA VAL A 462 -4.32 -4.85 -9.59
C VAL A 462 -4.36 -3.36 -9.86
N MET A 463 -5.55 -2.75 -9.76
CA MET A 463 -5.75 -1.31 -9.85
C MET A 463 -6.54 -0.80 -8.65
N SER A 464 -5.99 0.16 -7.91
CA SER A 464 -6.60 0.77 -6.73
C SER A 464 -6.94 2.23 -6.95
N ALA A 465 -8.07 2.67 -6.43
CA ALA A 465 -8.48 4.07 -6.45
C ALA A 465 -9.39 4.42 -5.29
N VAL A 466 -9.23 5.62 -4.73
CA VAL A 466 -10.23 6.23 -3.85
C VAL A 466 -11.33 6.91 -4.67
N MET A 467 -12.54 6.92 -4.14
CA MET A 467 -13.74 7.50 -4.76
C MET A 467 -14.24 8.70 -3.96
N PHE A 468 -14.81 9.70 -4.66
CA PHE A 468 -15.25 10.95 -4.05
C PHE A 468 -16.77 11.15 -4.09
N THR A 469 -17.53 10.22 -4.68
CA THR A 469 -18.99 10.28 -4.68
C THR A 469 -19.55 10.07 -3.28
N GLU A 470 -20.66 10.70 -2.99
CA GLU A 470 -21.43 10.48 -1.76
C GLU A 470 -21.81 9.01 -1.60
N GLN A 471 -21.97 8.54 -0.38
CA GLN A 471 -22.23 7.13 -0.10
C GLN A 471 -23.54 6.60 -0.68
N GLU A 472 -24.52 7.48 -0.88
CA GLU A 472 -25.81 7.18 -1.51
C GLU A 472 -25.70 6.86 -3.00
N ALA A 473 -24.57 7.21 -3.64
CA ALA A 473 -24.29 6.85 -5.02
C ALA A 473 -23.87 5.36 -5.10
N ASN A 474 -24.83 4.47 -5.01
CA ASN A 474 -24.67 3.02 -4.92
C ASN A 474 -24.93 2.29 -6.24
N GLY A 475 -25.30 2.99 -7.31
CA GLY A 475 -25.63 2.40 -8.61
C GLY A 475 -24.41 1.76 -9.30
N ILE A 476 -24.72 0.69 -10.06
CA ILE A 476 -23.78 -0.03 -10.93
C ILE A 476 -24.43 -0.21 -12.30
N SER A 477 -23.71 0.11 -13.38
CA SER A 477 -24.16 -0.11 -14.74
C SER A 477 -23.06 -0.67 -15.63
N PHE A 478 -23.47 -1.37 -16.68
CA PHE A 478 -22.60 -2.02 -17.66
C PHE A 478 -22.92 -1.48 -19.04
N PHE A 479 -21.88 -1.13 -19.81
CA PHE A 479 -21.99 -0.60 -21.16
C PHE A 479 -21.12 -1.41 -22.11
N ALA A 480 -21.59 -1.64 -23.33
CA ALA A 480 -20.76 -2.18 -24.40
C ALA A 480 -20.97 -1.37 -25.72
N ASP A 481 -19.87 -1.08 -26.42
CA ASP A 481 -19.85 -0.64 -27.82
C ASP A 481 -19.54 -1.84 -28.68
N GLY A 482 -20.57 -2.42 -29.32
CA GLY A 482 -20.61 -3.77 -29.89
C GLY A 482 -21.18 -4.79 -28.90
N ALA A 483 -21.29 -6.05 -29.33
CA ALA A 483 -21.90 -7.12 -28.55
C ALA A 483 -20.89 -7.79 -27.60
N ALA A 484 -21.07 -7.56 -26.31
CA ALA A 484 -20.34 -8.21 -25.23
C ALA A 484 -21.24 -9.14 -24.45
N LYS A 485 -20.67 -10.21 -23.90
CA LYS A 485 -21.36 -11.15 -22.99
C LYS A 485 -20.68 -11.11 -21.65
N ILE A 486 -21.47 -11.01 -20.57
CA ILE A 486 -20.95 -10.96 -19.22
C ILE A 486 -21.57 -12.02 -18.31
N ASP A 487 -20.74 -12.52 -17.39
CA ASP A 487 -21.19 -13.24 -16.19
C ASP A 487 -20.87 -12.36 -14.98
N VAL A 488 -21.80 -12.26 -14.05
CA VAL A 488 -21.67 -11.44 -12.84
C VAL A 488 -22.03 -12.28 -11.63
N VAL A 489 -21.16 -12.33 -10.63
CA VAL A 489 -21.47 -12.81 -9.28
C VAL A 489 -21.17 -11.69 -8.30
N LYS A 490 -22.17 -11.24 -7.57
CA LYS A 490 -22.03 -10.11 -6.63
C LYS A 490 -22.48 -10.53 -5.24
N TYR A 491 -21.72 -10.11 -4.24
CA TYR A 491 -22.03 -10.23 -2.83
C TYR A 491 -22.07 -8.85 -2.18
N ASP A 492 -22.95 -8.65 -1.21
CA ASP A 492 -22.78 -7.58 -0.23
C ASP A 492 -21.70 -7.98 0.76
N LEU A 493 -20.91 -7.02 1.20
CA LEU A 493 -19.93 -7.16 2.27
C LEU A 493 -20.44 -6.39 3.49
N VAL A 494 -20.49 -7.05 4.68
CA VAL A 494 -20.94 -6.50 5.99
C VAL A 494 -22.44 -6.37 6.15
#